data_c2a23459bf1e98153715e57cfc672a61
#
_entry.id   c2a23459bf1e98153715e57cfc672a61
#
_cell.length_a   1.000
_cell.length_b   1.000
_cell.length_c   1.000
_cell.angle_alpha   90.00
_cell.angle_beta   90.00
_cell.angle_gamma   90.00
#
_symmetry.space_group_name_H-M   'P 1'
#
loop_
_entity.id
_entity.type
_entity.pdbx_description
1 polymer ?
#
loop_
_entity_poly.entity_id
_entity_poly.type
_entity_poly.pdbx_seq_one_letter_code
_entity_poly.pdbx_strand_id
1 'polypeptide(L)'
;MATIRFKAIEEVLNRKPVDVELPSVKTSEYFGENVFDKYKMQEYLSHEAYQNVVESINQGIRIDRKIANQAAIGMKAWAVDRGATHYTHWFHPLNGSTAEKHDAFFEPAEGGGVIENFQGDMLVQQEPDASSFPSGGIRNTFEARGYTAWDPSSPAFVYGNTLCIPTIFVSYTGEALDYKTPLIKSLNYLDKAAV
;
A
#
# COMPACT_ATOMS: atom_id res chain seq x y z
N MET A 1 -9.57 -34.27 19.81
CA MET A 1 -8.65 -33.16 19.56
C MET A 1 -7.31 -33.61 18.95
N ALA A 2 -6.66 -34.66 19.44
CA ALA A 2 -5.40 -35.16 18.87
C ALA A 2 -5.50 -35.53 17.38
N THR A 3 -6.60 -36.16 16.96
CA THR A 3 -6.80 -36.62 15.57
C THR A 3 -6.82 -35.49 14.53
N ILE A 4 -7.32 -34.31 14.89
CA ILE A 4 -7.36 -33.15 13.98
C ILE A 4 -5.95 -32.58 13.77
N ARG A 5 -5.14 -32.57 14.83
CA ARG A 5 -3.73 -32.14 14.73
C ARG A 5 -2.91 -33.08 13.86
N PHE A 6 -3.09 -34.38 13.99
CA PHE A 6 -2.41 -35.36 13.15
C PHE A 6 -2.80 -35.25 11.69
N LYS A 7 -4.10 -35.05 11.40
CA LYS A 7 -4.56 -34.79 10.02
C LYS A 7 -3.94 -33.53 9.43
N ALA A 8 -3.86 -32.44 10.19
CA ALA A 8 -3.23 -31.20 9.72
C ALA A 8 -1.73 -31.40 9.41
N ILE A 9 -1.02 -32.15 10.26
CA ILE A 9 0.39 -32.50 10.00
C ILE A 9 0.52 -33.36 8.76
N GLU A 10 -0.34 -34.35 8.59
CA GLU A 10 -0.35 -35.24 7.42
C GLU A 10 -0.61 -34.45 6.11
N GLU A 11 -1.56 -33.52 6.14
CA GLU A 11 -1.82 -32.62 5.00
C GLU A 11 -0.60 -31.74 4.65
N VAL A 12 0.10 -31.22 5.67
CA VAL A 12 1.31 -30.43 5.46
C VAL A 12 2.45 -31.27 4.86
N LEU A 13 2.62 -32.50 5.36
CA LEU A 13 3.64 -33.42 4.86
C LEU A 13 3.35 -33.91 3.43
N ASN A 14 2.09 -33.99 3.05
CA ASN A 14 1.65 -34.40 1.72
C ASN A 14 1.53 -33.22 0.72
N ARG A 15 1.82 -32.00 1.13
CA ARG A 15 1.84 -30.86 0.22
C ARG A 15 2.91 -31.05 -0.85
N LYS A 16 2.49 -30.99 -2.09
CA LYS A 16 3.43 -30.90 -3.20
C LYS A 16 4.02 -29.48 -3.24
N PRO A 17 5.32 -29.34 -3.51
CA PRO A 17 5.87 -28.03 -3.82
C PRO A 17 5.10 -27.40 -4.96
N VAL A 18 4.91 -26.09 -4.90
CA VAL A 18 4.38 -25.33 -6.02
C VAL A 18 5.48 -25.29 -7.09
N ASP A 19 5.18 -25.73 -8.30
CA ASP A 19 6.08 -25.56 -9.43
C ASP A 19 6.20 -24.08 -9.73
N VAL A 20 7.40 -23.54 -9.56
CA VAL A 20 7.72 -22.15 -9.84
C VAL A 20 8.56 -22.10 -11.09
N GLU A 21 8.06 -21.49 -12.14
CA GLU A 21 8.89 -21.17 -13.31
C GLU A 21 9.90 -20.09 -12.91
N LEU A 22 11.17 -20.44 -13.02
CA LEU A 22 12.24 -19.47 -12.78
C LEU A 22 12.30 -18.47 -13.94
N PRO A 23 12.49 -17.18 -13.66
CA PRO A 23 12.67 -16.19 -14.72
C PRO A 23 13.85 -16.58 -15.62
N SER A 24 13.64 -16.50 -16.92
CA SER A 24 14.71 -16.74 -17.92
C SER A 24 15.67 -15.56 -18.09
N VAL A 25 15.40 -14.45 -17.39
CA VAL A 25 16.15 -13.18 -17.45
C VAL A 25 17.02 -12.98 -16.21
N LYS A 26 17.92 -12.03 -16.26
CA LYS A 26 18.79 -11.69 -15.12
C LYS A 26 17.97 -11.11 -13.97
N THR A 27 18.43 -11.40 -12.74
CA THR A 27 17.77 -10.85 -11.52
C THR A 27 17.60 -9.34 -11.57
N SER A 28 18.55 -8.61 -12.14
CA SER A 28 18.48 -7.14 -12.31
C SER A 28 17.38 -6.66 -13.25
N GLU A 29 16.82 -7.53 -14.07
CA GLU A 29 15.78 -7.17 -15.03
C GLU A 29 14.37 -7.31 -14.43
N TYR A 30 14.18 -8.26 -13.50
CA TYR A 30 12.89 -8.43 -12.84
C TYR A 30 12.84 -7.94 -11.39
N PHE A 31 14.01 -7.69 -10.76
CA PHE A 31 14.04 -7.17 -9.39
C PHE A 31 13.36 -5.80 -9.30
N GLY A 32 12.35 -5.71 -8.46
CA GLY A 32 11.56 -4.48 -8.30
C GLY A 32 10.62 -4.16 -9.47
N GLU A 33 10.38 -5.10 -10.38
CA GLU A 33 9.48 -4.91 -11.52
C GLU A 33 8.09 -4.41 -11.09
N ASN A 34 7.56 -4.98 -10.03
CA ASN A 34 6.25 -4.65 -9.48
C ASN A 34 6.29 -3.59 -8.37
N VAL A 35 7.35 -2.78 -8.29
CA VAL A 35 7.51 -1.70 -7.32
C VAL A 35 7.49 -0.36 -8.05
N PHE A 36 6.65 0.57 -7.60
CA PHE A 36 6.57 1.93 -8.13
C PHE A 36 7.70 2.79 -7.55
N ASP A 37 8.91 2.50 -8.01
CA ASP A 37 10.13 3.18 -7.62
C ASP A 37 10.31 4.54 -8.32
N LYS A 38 11.40 5.24 -8.04
CA LYS A 38 11.69 6.55 -8.62
C LYS A 38 11.80 6.52 -10.16
N TYR A 39 12.22 5.41 -10.76
CA TYR A 39 12.30 5.28 -12.22
C TYR A 39 10.91 5.21 -12.83
N LYS A 40 10.02 4.38 -12.27
CA LYS A 40 8.62 4.31 -12.71
C LYS A 40 7.86 5.60 -12.41
N MET A 41 8.13 6.24 -11.27
CA MET A 41 7.58 7.58 -11.00
C MET A 41 7.98 8.58 -12.09
N GLN A 42 9.22 8.56 -12.55
CA GLN A 42 9.70 9.45 -13.61
C GLN A 42 9.05 9.16 -14.97
N GLU A 43 8.70 7.91 -15.24
CA GLU A 43 8.05 7.47 -16.46
C GLU A 43 6.55 7.82 -16.50
N TYR A 44 5.85 7.57 -15.38
CA TYR A 44 4.39 7.66 -15.31
C TYR A 44 3.86 8.98 -14.74
N LEU A 45 4.68 9.76 -14.05
CA LEU A 45 4.28 11.06 -13.51
C LEU A 45 4.69 12.21 -14.42
N SER A 46 3.92 13.30 -14.38
CA SER A 46 4.40 14.55 -14.95
C SER A 46 5.67 15.01 -14.23
N HIS A 47 6.51 15.79 -14.91
CA HIS A 47 7.74 16.31 -14.31
C HIS A 47 7.47 17.07 -13.00
N GLU A 48 6.42 17.89 -12.97
CA GLU A 48 5.99 18.63 -11.78
C GLU A 48 5.61 17.67 -10.63
N ALA A 49 4.79 16.66 -10.91
CA ALA A 49 4.37 15.68 -9.90
C ALA A 49 5.54 14.86 -9.37
N TYR A 50 6.43 14.39 -10.26
CA TYR A 50 7.64 13.67 -9.89
C TYR A 50 8.52 14.47 -8.93
N GLN A 51 8.84 15.73 -9.29
CA GLN A 51 9.68 16.58 -8.46
C GLN A 51 9.07 16.82 -7.07
N ASN A 52 7.77 17.14 -7.01
CA ASN A 52 7.10 17.37 -5.74
C ASN A 52 7.03 16.10 -4.86
N VAL A 53 6.77 14.93 -5.44
CA VAL A 53 6.76 13.66 -4.69
C VAL A 53 8.15 13.35 -4.15
N VAL A 54 9.20 13.50 -4.97
CA VAL A 54 10.59 13.28 -4.54
C VAL A 54 11.00 14.27 -3.45
N GLU A 55 10.61 15.53 -3.57
CA GLU A 55 10.87 16.56 -2.56
C GLU A 55 10.12 16.25 -1.26
N SER A 56 8.87 15.82 -1.34
CA SER A 56 8.10 15.34 -0.19
C SER A 56 8.79 14.16 0.52
N ILE A 57 9.30 13.20 -0.24
CA ILE A 57 10.05 12.05 0.32
C ILE A 57 11.31 12.52 1.05
N ASN A 58 12.07 13.43 0.47
CA ASN A 58 13.37 13.84 1.01
C ASN A 58 13.27 14.85 2.15
N GLN A 59 12.27 15.72 2.14
CA GLN A 59 12.17 16.86 3.06
C GLN A 59 10.95 16.80 3.97
N GLY A 60 10.01 15.86 3.75
CA GLY A 60 8.77 15.77 4.51
C GLY A 60 7.79 16.91 4.20
N ILE A 61 7.90 17.53 3.03
CA ILE A 61 7.00 18.59 2.58
C ILE A 61 5.64 17.99 2.22
N ARG A 62 4.59 18.70 2.58
CA ARG A 62 3.21 18.28 2.27
C ARG A 62 2.95 18.32 0.77
N ILE A 63 2.39 17.25 0.23
CA ILE A 63 1.87 17.17 -1.14
C ILE A 63 0.52 17.89 -1.22
N ASP A 64 0.36 18.79 -2.17
CA ASP A 64 -0.90 19.45 -2.41
C ASP A 64 -1.89 18.55 -3.18
N ARG A 65 -3.17 18.96 -3.22
CA ARG A 65 -4.24 18.17 -3.86
C ARG A 65 -4.03 17.97 -5.36
N LYS A 66 -3.49 18.98 -6.06
CA LYS A 66 -3.23 18.90 -7.51
C LYS A 66 -2.17 17.85 -7.80
N ILE A 67 -1.08 17.88 -7.05
CA ILE A 67 0.02 16.93 -7.16
C ILE A 67 -0.45 15.52 -6.76
N ALA A 68 -1.25 15.40 -5.71
CA ALA A 68 -1.82 14.11 -5.31
C ALA A 68 -2.70 13.50 -6.41
N ASN A 69 -3.51 14.30 -7.12
CA ASN A 69 -4.28 13.83 -8.27
C ASN A 69 -3.37 13.37 -9.43
N GLN A 70 -2.33 14.10 -9.74
CA GLN A 70 -1.38 13.71 -10.79
C GLN A 70 -0.63 12.43 -10.42
N ALA A 71 -0.22 12.31 -9.15
CA ALA A 71 0.42 11.10 -8.65
C ALA A 71 -0.52 9.88 -8.70
N ALA A 72 -1.79 10.04 -8.31
CA ALA A 72 -2.79 8.98 -8.36
C ALA A 72 -3.03 8.50 -9.80
N ILE A 73 -3.19 9.42 -10.75
CA ILE A 73 -3.39 9.09 -12.17
C ILE A 73 -2.21 8.28 -12.72
N GLY A 74 -0.98 8.72 -12.47
CA GLY A 74 0.21 8.02 -12.96
C GLY A 74 0.42 6.68 -12.26
N MET A 75 0.20 6.60 -10.96
CA MET A 75 0.29 5.35 -10.20
C MET A 75 -0.77 4.33 -10.66
N LYS A 76 -2.01 4.78 -10.92
CA LYS A 76 -3.06 3.94 -11.50
C LYS A 76 -2.66 3.43 -12.88
N ALA A 77 -2.20 4.30 -13.78
CA ALA A 77 -1.78 3.90 -15.11
C ALA A 77 -0.71 2.79 -15.05
N TRP A 78 0.32 3.00 -14.25
CA TRP A 78 1.36 1.99 -14.03
C TRP A 78 0.80 0.67 -13.46
N ALA A 79 -0.11 0.73 -12.50
CA ALA A 79 -0.68 -0.46 -11.88
C ALA A 79 -1.58 -1.23 -12.85
N VAL A 80 -2.42 -0.54 -13.63
CA VAL A 80 -3.29 -1.14 -14.66
C VAL A 80 -2.46 -1.81 -15.75
N ASP A 81 -1.37 -1.20 -16.21
CA ASP A 81 -0.44 -1.81 -17.17
C ASP A 81 0.16 -3.13 -16.65
N ARG A 82 0.14 -3.34 -15.32
CA ARG A 82 0.57 -4.59 -14.65
C ARG A 82 -0.58 -5.51 -14.26
N GLY A 83 -1.79 -5.24 -14.75
CA GLY A 83 -2.97 -6.06 -14.54
C GLY A 83 -3.67 -5.83 -13.20
N ALA A 84 -3.36 -4.75 -12.50
CA ALA A 84 -4.09 -4.40 -11.27
C ALA A 84 -5.51 -3.93 -11.61
N THR A 85 -6.48 -4.45 -10.87
CA THR A 85 -7.90 -4.11 -10.96
C THR A 85 -8.42 -3.50 -9.66
N HIS A 86 -7.66 -3.66 -8.60
CA HIS A 86 -7.96 -3.20 -7.25
C HIS A 86 -6.79 -2.43 -6.67
N TYR A 87 -7.06 -1.66 -5.63
CA TYR A 87 -6.05 -1.04 -4.79
C TYR A 87 -6.37 -1.24 -3.32
N THR A 88 -5.34 -1.13 -2.48
CA THR A 88 -5.49 -1.23 -1.04
C THR A 88 -4.58 -0.24 -0.34
N HIS A 89 -5.11 0.41 0.69
CA HIS A 89 -4.30 1.10 1.70
C HIS A 89 -3.78 0.07 2.69
N TRP A 90 -2.50 -0.22 2.59
CA TRP A 90 -1.82 -1.25 3.35
C TRP A 90 -1.06 -0.63 4.53
N PHE A 91 -1.39 -1.07 5.74
CA PHE A 91 -0.82 -0.52 6.97
C PHE A 91 -0.65 -1.58 8.06
N HIS A 92 0.19 -1.30 9.04
CA HIS A 92 0.43 -2.17 10.19
C HIS A 92 -0.23 -1.58 11.44
N PRO A 93 -1.31 -2.18 11.96
CA PRO A 93 -1.87 -1.79 13.25
C PRO A 93 -0.95 -2.20 14.40
N LEU A 94 -1.20 -1.64 15.60
CA LEU A 94 -0.38 -1.84 16.79
C LEU A 94 -0.25 -3.30 17.27
N ASN A 95 -1.12 -4.19 16.82
CA ASN A 95 -1.06 -5.62 17.15
C ASN A 95 -0.02 -6.42 16.36
N GLY A 96 0.75 -5.77 15.50
CA GLY A 96 1.79 -6.41 14.67
C GLY A 96 1.28 -7.15 13.43
N SER A 97 -0.02 -7.18 13.21
CA SER A 97 -0.62 -7.79 12.01
C SER A 97 -0.90 -6.73 10.96
N THR A 98 -0.73 -7.09 9.68
CA THR A 98 -1.08 -6.22 8.57
C THR A 98 -2.59 -6.02 8.50
N ALA A 99 -3.01 -4.79 8.24
CA ALA A 99 -4.38 -4.44 7.93
C ALA A 99 -4.44 -3.70 6.59
N GLU A 100 -5.59 -3.69 5.97
CA GLU A 100 -5.76 -3.16 4.63
C GLU A 100 -7.20 -2.71 4.39
N LYS A 101 -7.35 -1.72 3.52
CA LYS A 101 -8.64 -1.25 3.02
C LYS A 101 -8.64 -1.46 1.50
N HIS A 102 -9.37 -2.46 1.05
CA HIS A 102 -9.48 -2.83 -0.36
C HIS A 102 -10.61 -2.07 -1.05
N ASP A 103 -10.34 -1.60 -2.26
CA ASP A 103 -11.31 -1.05 -3.18
C ASP A 103 -10.96 -1.46 -4.63
N ALA A 104 -11.95 -1.43 -5.52
CA ALA A 104 -11.72 -1.62 -6.95
C ALA A 104 -11.49 -0.26 -7.62
N PHE A 105 -10.70 -0.25 -8.70
CA PHE A 105 -10.64 0.92 -9.59
C PHE A 105 -11.94 1.15 -10.35
N PHE A 106 -12.77 0.15 -10.42
CA PHE A 106 -14.01 0.09 -11.17
C PHE A 106 -15.08 1.01 -10.58
N GLU A 107 -15.61 1.90 -11.41
CA GLU A 107 -16.79 2.71 -11.09
C GLU A 107 -17.80 2.69 -12.25
N PRO A 108 -19.13 2.71 -11.97
CA PRO A 108 -20.15 2.91 -12.99
C PRO A 108 -20.01 4.31 -13.62
N ALA A 109 -20.06 4.38 -14.94
CA ALA A 109 -20.06 5.64 -15.67
C ALA A 109 -21.47 6.18 -15.86
N GLU A 110 -21.64 7.50 -15.87
CA GLU A 110 -22.90 8.14 -16.26
C GLU A 110 -23.26 7.76 -17.70
N GLY A 111 -24.48 7.30 -17.90
CA GLY A 111 -24.95 6.85 -19.23
C GLY A 111 -24.72 5.37 -19.53
N GLY A 112 -24.21 4.61 -18.62
CA GLY A 112 -23.92 3.18 -18.70
C GLY A 112 -22.46 2.89 -19.09
N GLY A 113 -22.01 1.68 -18.75
CA GLY A 113 -20.61 1.31 -18.86
C GLY A 113 -19.87 1.50 -17.55
N VAL A 114 -18.55 1.41 -17.61
CA VAL A 114 -17.67 1.45 -16.46
C VAL A 114 -16.37 2.17 -16.81
N ILE A 115 -15.73 2.75 -15.81
CA ILE A 115 -14.42 3.40 -15.92
C ILE A 115 -13.51 2.91 -14.78
N GLU A 116 -12.22 2.94 -15.00
CA GLU A 116 -11.24 2.86 -13.91
C GLU A 116 -10.99 4.26 -13.36
N ASN A 117 -11.43 4.50 -12.13
CA ASN A 117 -11.20 5.76 -11.42
C ASN A 117 -10.26 5.54 -10.25
N PHE A 118 -9.31 6.46 -10.08
CA PHE A 118 -8.45 6.57 -8.90
C PHE A 118 -7.92 7.98 -8.83
N GLN A 119 -8.34 8.73 -7.82
CA GLN A 119 -8.04 10.14 -7.65
C GLN A 119 -7.13 10.37 -6.43
N GLY A 120 -6.63 11.59 -6.31
CA GLY A 120 -5.70 11.94 -5.24
C GLY A 120 -6.28 11.82 -3.83
N ASP A 121 -7.57 12.02 -3.64
CA ASP A 121 -8.24 11.79 -2.36
C ASP A 121 -8.25 10.30 -2.00
N MET A 122 -8.48 9.42 -2.97
CA MET A 122 -8.39 7.97 -2.78
C MET A 122 -6.95 7.51 -2.49
N LEU A 123 -5.96 8.16 -3.09
CA LEU A 123 -4.55 7.90 -2.82
C LEU A 123 -4.14 8.38 -1.43
N VAL A 124 -4.48 9.63 -1.09
CA VAL A 124 -3.93 10.29 0.10
C VAL A 124 -4.57 9.78 1.37
N GLN A 125 -5.87 9.50 1.36
CA GLN A 125 -6.60 9.17 2.58
C GLN A 125 -7.75 8.21 2.30
N GLN A 126 -7.89 7.22 3.19
CA GLN A 126 -9.04 6.32 3.25
C GLN A 126 -9.51 6.19 4.70
N GLU A 127 -10.79 5.93 4.89
CA GLU A 127 -11.37 5.63 6.20
C GLU A 127 -11.64 4.11 6.31
N PRO A 128 -10.73 3.32 6.93
CA PRO A 128 -10.93 1.90 7.10
C PRO A 128 -12.02 1.63 8.13
N ASP A 129 -12.88 0.67 7.84
CA ASP A 129 -13.87 0.17 8.79
C ASP A 129 -13.32 -0.98 9.65
N ALA A 130 -14.21 -1.54 10.48
CA ALA A 130 -13.86 -2.65 11.35
C ALA A 130 -13.36 -3.89 10.62
N SER A 131 -13.83 -4.15 9.40
CA SER A 131 -13.47 -5.33 8.61
C SER A 131 -12.05 -5.25 8.05
N SER A 132 -11.47 -4.05 7.93
CA SER A 132 -10.11 -3.83 7.44
C SER A 132 -9.02 -4.28 8.40
N PHE A 133 -9.36 -4.62 9.64
CA PHE A 133 -8.42 -5.08 10.65
C PHE A 133 -8.40 -6.60 10.77
N PRO A 134 -7.25 -7.22 11.06
CA PRO A 134 -7.14 -8.69 11.21
C PRO A 134 -8.05 -9.26 12.31
N SER A 135 -8.42 -8.46 13.29
CA SER A 135 -9.35 -8.83 14.36
C SER A 135 -10.81 -8.99 13.91
N GLY A 136 -11.15 -8.62 12.66
CA GLY A 136 -12.51 -8.68 12.15
C GLY A 136 -13.51 -7.77 12.89
N GLY A 137 -13.03 -6.72 13.54
CA GLY A 137 -13.84 -5.78 14.29
C GLY A 137 -13.90 -6.00 15.81
N ILE A 138 -13.26 -7.03 16.33
CA ILE A 138 -13.12 -7.24 17.78
C ILE A 138 -11.96 -6.37 18.27
N ARG A 139 -12.27 -5.17 18.75
CA ARG A 139 -11.29 -4.20 19.23
C ARG A 139 -11.92 -3.07 20.02
N ASN A 140 -11.07 -2.26 20.67
CA ASN A 140 -11.51 -1.07 21.34
C ASN A 140 -12.05 -0.03 20.34
N THR A 141 -13.10 0.68 20.73
CA THR A 141 -13.86 1.54 19.83
C THR A 141 -13.03 2.67 19.24
N PHE A 142 -12.04 3.19 19.97
CA PHE A 142 -11.20 4.29 19.49
C PHE A 142 -10.17 3.82 18.44
N GLU A 143 -9.67 2.59 18.53
CA GLU A 143 -8.81 1.97 17.52
C GLU A 143 -9.58 1.62 16.24
N ALA A 144 -10.91 1.50 16.37
CA ALA A 144 -11.79 1.18 15.26
C ALA A 144 -12.00 2.36 14.32
N ARG A 145 -11.65 3.57 14.73
CA ARG A 145 -11.95 4.80 14.01
C ARG A 145 -10.69 5.62 13.78
N GLY A 146 -10.52 6.01 12.55
CA GLY A 146 -9.40 6.79 12.09
C GLY A 146 -9.36 6.78 10.58
N TYR A 147 -8.24 7.15 10.04
CA TYR A 147 -8.00 7.14 8.60
C TYR A 147 -6.58 6.71 8.30
N THR A 148 -6.38 6.18 7.11
CA THR A 148 -5.05 5.93 6.57
C THR A 148 -4.56 7.17 5.83
N ALA A 149 -3.28 7.44 5.90
CA ALA A 149 -2.64 8.49 5.13
C ALA A 149 -1.50 7.90 4.30
N TRP A 150 -1.46 8.22 3.00
CA TRP A 150 -0.42 7.77 2.11
C TRP A 150 0.96 8.17 2.64
N ASP A 151 1.87 7.21 2.65
CA ASP A 151 3.27 7.42 2.97
C ASP A 151 4.13 7.32 1.70
N PRO A 152 4.46 8.45 1.08
CA PRO A 152 5.25 8.45 -0.14
C PRO A 152 6.70 7.99 0.05
N SER A 153 7.20 7.93 1.28
CA SER A 153 8.55 7.44 1.59
C SER A 153 8.69 5.94 1.41
N SER A 154 7.57 5.22 1.33
CA SER A 154 7.54 3.79 1.02
C SER A 154 6.93 3.58 -0.35
N PRO A 155 7.61 2.87 -1.24
CA PRO A 155 7.12 2.68 -2.59
C PRO A 155 5.84 1.83 -2.61
N ALA A 156 4.86 2.22 -3.41
CA ALA A 156 3.73 1.38 -3.74
C ALA A 156 4.19 0.18 -4.59
N PHE A 157 3.44 -0.90 -4.56
CA PHE A 157 3.78 -2.11 -5.30
C PHE A 157 2.52 -2.85 -5.75
N VAL A 158 2.65 -3.65 -6.79
CA VAL A 158 1.57 -4.54 -7.26
C VAL A 158 1.82 -5.94 -6.73
N TYR A 159 0.80 -6.52 -6.09
CA TYR A 159 0.77 -7.91 -5.67
C TYR A 159 -0.49 -8.59 -6.22
N GLY A 160 -0.30 -9.59 -7.07
CA GLY A 160 -1.40 -10.19 -7.82
C GLY A 160 -2.09 -9.15 -8.72
N ASN A 161 -3.35 -8.91 -8.50
CA ASN A 161 -4.16 -7.91 -9.20
C ASN A 161 -4.44 -6.64 -8.39
N THR A 162 -3.66 -6.39 -7.34
CA THR A 162 -3.91 -5.32 -6.38
C THR A 162 -2.72 -4.37 -6.28
N LEU A 163 -2.96 -3.07 -6.45
CA LEU A 163 -2.03 -2.01 -6.11
C LEU A 163 -2.01 -1.83 -4.59
N CYS A 164 -0.90 -2.14 -3.95
CA CYS A 164 -0.68 -1.95 -2.52
C CYS A 164 -0.03 -0.59 -2.27
N ILE A 165 -0.70 0.27 -1.53
CA ILE A 165 -0.27 1.64 -1.21
C ILE A 165 0.14 1.67 0.25
N PRO A 166 1.44 1.78 0.58
CA PRO A 166 1.89 1.91 1.96
C PRO A 166 1.33 3.17 2.61
N THR A 167 0.76 3.00 3.79
CA THR A 167 0.11 4.07 4.53
C THR A 167 0.45 3.99 6.01
N ILE A 168 0.19 5.08 6.72
CA ILE A 168 0.11 5.14 8.17
C ILE A 168 -1.35 5.21 8.60
N PHE A 169 -1.67 4.63 9.75
CA PHE A 169 -2.99 4.76 10.36
C PHE A 169 -2.98 5.89 11.40
N VAL A 170 -3.93 6.80 11.27
CA VAL A 170 -4.08 7.95 12.17
C VAL A 170 -5.46 7.91 12.81
N SER A 171 -5.50 7.95 14.15
CA SER A 171 -6.75 8.01 14.90
C SER A 171 -7.47 9.36 14.68
N TYR A 172 -8.75 9.44 15.01
CA TYR A 172 -9.48 10.72 15.00
C TYR A 172 -8.94 11.75 15.99
N THR A 173 -8.14 11.33 16.97
CA THR A 173 -7.42 12.23 17.86
C THR A 173 -6.11 12.78 17.27
N GLY A 174 -5.73 12.32 16.08
CA GLY A 174 -4.52 12.75 15.38
C GLY A 174 -3.27 11.95 15.75
N GLU A 175 -3.41 10.86 16.49
CA GLU A 175 -2.29 9.99 16.87
C GLU A 175 -2.02 8.95 15.79
N ALA A 176 -0.76 8.77 15.42
CA ALA A 176 -0.33 7.68 14.56
C ALA A 176 -0.31 6.37 15.34
N LEU A 177 -1.11 5.39 14.90
CA LEU A 177 -1.35 4.12 15.56
C LEU A 177 -0.74 2.94 14.79
N ASP A 178 0.47 3.09 14.31
CA ASP A 178 1.20 2.01 13.64
C ASP A 178 2.66 1.94 14.09
N TYR A 179 3.32 0.81 13.82
CA TYR A 179 4.73 0.63 14.18
C TYR A 179 5.69 1.37 13.26
N LYS A 180 5.30 1.70 12.06
CA LYS A 180 6.18 2.29 11.04
C LYS A 180 6.55 3.74 11.40
N THR A 181 5.58 4.53 11.84
CA THR A 181 5.79 5.94 12.18
C THR A 181 6.86 6.15 13.27
N PRO A 182 6.87 5.41 14.38
CA PRO A 182 7.96 5.51 15.38
C PRO A 182 9.31 5.11 14.80
N LEU A 183 9.38 4.09 13.97
CA LEU A 183 10.64 3.64 13.35
C LEU A 183 11.21 4.68 12.39
N ILE A 184 10.38 5.29 11.54
CA ILE A 184 10.79 6.36 10.64
C ILE A 184 11.28 7.58 11.43
N LYS A 185 10.59 7.97 12.49
CA LYS A 185 11.03 9.05 13.37
C LYS A 185 12.39 8.75 13.98
N SER A 186 12.61 7.54 14.47
CA SER A 186 13.88 7.11 15.04
C SER A 186 15.02 7.16 14.03
N LEU A 187 14.79 6.71 12.79
CA LEU A 187 15.75 6.80 11.70
C LEU A 187 16.11 8.25 11.36
N ASN A 188 15.13 9.13 11.29
CA ASN A 188 15.36 10.56 11.03
C ASN A 188 16.16 11.24 12.15
N TYR A 189 16.00 10.82 13.40
CA TYR A 189 16.84 11.31 14.51
C TYR A 189 18.26 10.78 14.44
N LEU A 190 18.44 9.51 14.08
CA LEU A 190 19.77 8.92 13.89
C LEU A 190 20.54 9.58 12.76
N ASP A 191 19.88 9.83 11.62
CA ASP A 191 20.46 10.53 10.49
C ASP A 191 20.96 11.93 10.87
N LYS A 192 20.14 12.69 11.58
CA LYS A 192 20.52 14.02 12.10
C LYS A 192 21.65 13.99 13.13
N ALA A 193 21.79 12.89 13.85
CA ALA A 193 22.85 12.75 14.87
C ALA A 193 24.17 12.22 14.27
N ALA A 194 24.13 11.65 13.07
CA ALA A 194 25.29 11.11 12.37
C ALA A 194 26.04 12.14 11.51
N VAL A 195 25.49 13.34 11.35
CA VAL A 195 26.06 14.48 10.65
C VAL A 195 26.72 15.44 11.64
#